data_ad5c1e83886cf5a418151e273bc3662d
#
_entry.id   ad5c1e83886cf5a418151e273bc3662d
#
_cell.length_a   1.000
_cell.length_b   1.000
_cell.length_c   1.000
_cell.angle_alpha   90.00
_cell.angle_beta   90.00
_cell.angle_gamma   90.00
#
_symmetry.space_group_name_H-M   'P 1'
#
loop_
_entity.id
_entity.type
_entity.pdbx_description
1 polymer ?
#
loop_
_entity_poly.entity_id
_entity_poly.type
_entity_poly.pdbx_seq_one_letter_code
_entity_poly.pdbx_strand_id
1 'polypeptide(L)'
;MKKRTKEILAILDEQYGREYVCYLNYETPWQLLIATMLSAQCTDARVNIVTADLFQKYDTLEKFANADLKELEQDIKPTGFYHNKAKNIIACTRDLLYRFGGEVPRSLEDLTSLAGVGRKTANVIRGNIYHDPSVVVDTHVKRISRRLGLTKNEDPEKIETDLMKELPKDHWILYNIQIITFGRSICTARSPKCEQCFLQNTAKSLKCNLKYPLGMRI
;
A
#
# COMPACT_ATOMS: atom_id res chain seq x y z
N MET A 1 6.02 23.79 1.38
CA MET A 1 6.71 22.66 2.04
C MET A 1 7.70 23.20 3.08
N LYS A 2 7.68 22.67 4.30
CA LYS A 2 8.58 23.07 5.37
C LYS A 2 10.03 22.61 5.10
N LYS A 3 11.03 23.37 5.58
CA LYS A 3 12.46 23.02 5.45
C LYS A 3 12.74 21.57 5.89
N ARG A 4 12.17 21.18 7.01
CA ARG A 4 12.24 19.85 7.59
C ARG A 4 11.78 18.75 6.64
N THR A 5 10.63 18.92 5.99
CA THR A 5 10.07 17.93 5.06
C THR A 5 11.00 17.76 3.86
N LYS A 6 11.58 18.86 3.35
CA LYS A 6 12.60 18.79 2.29
C LYS A 6 13.81 17.94 2.70
N GLU A 7 14.32 18.13 3.90
CA GLU A 7 15.45 17.36 4.42
C GLU A 7 15.12 15.87 4.56
N ILE A 8 13.93 15.54 5.07
CA ILE A 8 13.48 14.14 5.18
C ILE A 8 13.41 13.48 3.80
N LEU A 9 12.79 14.15 2.83
CA LEU A 9 12.64 13.60 1.48
C LEU A 9 13.98 13.44 0.79
N ALA A 10 14.88 14.43 0.89
CA ALA A 10 16.22 14.35 0.30
C ALA A 10 17.01 13.13 0.84
N ILE A 11 16.95 12.88 2.15
CA ILE A 11 17.61 11.73 2.77
C ILE A 11 16.95 10.42 2.33
N LEU A 12 15.62 10.36 2.24
CA LEU A 12 14.93 9.17 1.75
C LEU A 12 15.28 8.88 0.28
N ASP A 13 15.35 9.92 -0.57
CA ASP A 13 15.76 9.80 -1.97
C ASP A 13 17.20 9.31 -2.11
N GLU A 14 18.12 9.82 -1.28
CA GLU A 14 19.52 9.36 -1.24
C GLU A 14 19.64 7.89 -0.84
N GLN A 15 18.84 7.44 0.13
CA GLN A 15 18.94 6.08 0.69
C GLN A 15 18.20 5.02 -0.14
N TYR A 16 17.10 5.39 -0.78
CA TYR A 16 16.19 4.44 -1.44
C TYR A 16 15.97 4.71 -2.93
N GLY A 17 16.51 5.82 -3.44
CA GLY A 17 16.27 6.24 -4.84
C GLY A 17 14.87 6.81 -5.04
N ARG A 18 14.57 7.12 -6.31
CA ARG A 18 13.29 7.71 -6.75
C ARG A 18 12.54 6.81 -7.73
N GLU A 19 12.85 5.54 -7.76
CA GLU A 19 12.18 4.60 -8.63
C GLU A 19 10.85 4.12 -8.03
N TYR A 20 9.84 4.02 -8.89
CA TYR A 20 8.55 3.45 -8.51
C TYR A 20 8.62 1.93 -8.59
N VAL A 21 8.60 1.27 -7.44
CA VAL A 21 8.62 -0.19 -7.35
C VAL A 21 7.29 -0.69 -6.83
N CYS A 22 6.58 -1.48 -7.62
CA CYS A 22 5.47 -2.28 -7.15
C CYS A 22 5.99 -3.63 -6.64
N TYR A 23 5.67 -3.99 -5.40
CA TYR A 23 6.09 -5.27 -4.82
C TYR A 23 5.22 -6.46 -5.24
N LEU A 24 4.07 -6.20 -5.87
CA LEU A 24 3.17 -7.22 -6.42
C LEU A 24 3.48 -7.43 -7.90
N ASN A 25 3.52 -8.71 -8.32
CA ASN A 25 3.71 -9.08 -9.71
C ASN A 25 2.37 -9.00 -10.47
N TYR A 26 2.37 -8.34 -11.61
CA TYR A 26 1.21 -8.21 -12.48
C TYR A 26 1.62 -7.87 -13.91
N GLU A 27 0.79 -8.22 -14.87
CA GLU A 27 0.94 -7.87 -16.29
C GLU A 27 -0.15 -6.90 -16.75
N THR A 28 -1.33 -6.99 -16.12
CA THR A 28 -2.50 -6.18 -16.47
C THR A 28 -3.03 -5.39 -15.27
N PRO A 29 -3.77 -4.26 -15.49
CA PRO A 29 -4.35 -3.48 -14.41
C PRO A 29 -5.26 -4.28 -13.48
N TRP A 30 -6.08 -5.19 -14.01
CA TRP A 30 -6.97 -6.00 -13.19
C TRP A 30 -6.21 -7.06 -12.38
N GLN A 31 -5.07 -7.57 -12.87
CA GLN A 31 -4.20 -8.45 -12.08
C GLN A 31 -3.64 -7.72 -10.86
N LEU A 32 -3.19 -6.45 -11.03
CA LEU A 32 -2.75 -5.66 -9.89
C LEU A 32 -3.88 -5.42 -8.89
N LEU A 33 -5.09 -5.16 -9.36
CA LEU A 33 -6.25 -4.96 -8.50
C LEU A 33 -6.53 -6.21 -7.65
N ILE A 34 -6.61 -7.39 -8.28
CA ILE A 34 -6.82 -8.67 -7.58
C ILE A 34 -5.65 -8.96 -6.61
N ALA A 35 -4.40 -8.81 -7.05
CA ALA A 35 -3.24 -9.01 -6.18
C ALA A 35 -3.27 -8.08 -4.97
N THR A 36 -3.68 -6.81 -5.16
CA THR A 36 -3.82 -5.85 -4.05
C THR A 36 -4.95 -6.24 -3.10
N MET A 37 -6.06 -6.77 -3.59
CA MET A 37 -7.13 -7.32 -2.73
C MET A 37 -6.63 -8.52 -1.93
N LEU A 38 -5.83 -9.40 -2.55
CA LEU A 38 -5.22 -10.54 -1.88
C LEU A 38 -4.17 -10.14 -0.83
N SER A 39 -3.51 -8.99 -1.00
CA SER A 39 -2.50 -8.49 -0.05
C SER A 39 -3.07 -7.97 1.27
N ALA A 40 -4.39 -7.83 1.39
CA ALA A 40 -5.03 -7.46 2.65
C ALA A 40 -4.68 -8.48 3.75
N GLN A 41 -3.92 -8.03 4.78
CA GLN A 41 -3.41 -8.86 5.89
C GLN A 41 -2.57 -10.08 5.41
N CYS A 42 -1.90 -9.94 4.27
CA CYS A 42 -0.98 -10.94 3.72
C CYS A 42 0.30 -10.26 3.22
N THR A 43 1.41 -10.98 3.21
CA THR A 43 2.67 -10.44 2.69
C THR A 43 2.69 -10.49 1.16
N ASP A 44 3.33 -9.48 0.53
CA ASP A 44 3.46 -9.40 -0.93
C ASP A 44 4.12 -10.66 -1.50
N ALA A 45 5.15 -11.18 -0.83
CA ALA A 45 5.82 -12.42 -1.24
C ALA A 45 4.86 -13.63 -1.28
N ARG A 46 3.97 -13.76 -0.29
CA ARG A 46 2.95 -14.83 -0.29
C ARG A 46 1.93 -14.62 -1.41
N VAL A 47 1.50 -13.40 -1.62
CA VAL A 47 0.57 -13.07 -2.71
C VAL A 47 1.20 -13.41 -4.05
N ASN A 48 2.45 -13.03 -4.31
CA ASN A 48 3.15 -13.31 -5.58
C ASN A 48 3.28 -14.81 -5.87
N ILE A 49 3.49 -15.64 -4.83
CA ILE A 49 3.49 -17.10 -5.00
C ILE A 49 2.11 -17.61 -5.44
N VAL A 50 1.05 -17.14 -4.79
CA VAL A 50 -0.32 -17.58 -5.09
C VAL A 50 -0.77 -17.08 -6.45
N THR A 51 -0.47 -15.81 -6.78
CA THR A 51 -0.93 -15.21 -8.05
C THR A 51 -0.22 -15.77 -9.27
N ALA A 52 0.97 -16.35 -9.13
CA ALA A 52 1.68 -16.99 -10.23
C ALA A 52 0.85 -18.12 -10.86
N ASP A 53 0.28 -19.01 -10.04
CA ASP A 53 -0.59 -20.09 -10.51
C ASP A 53 -2.01 -19.59 -10.81
N LEU A 54 -2.51 -18.68 -9.97
CA LEU A 54 -3.87 -18.15 -10.06
C LEU A 54 -4.13 -17.46 -11.40
N PHE A 55 -3.20 -16.62 -11.88
CA PHE A 55 -3.34 -15.89 -13.15
C PHE A 55 -3.11 -16.77 -14.37
N GLN A 56 -2.49 -17.94 -14.23
CA GLN A 56 -2.47 -18.95 -15.29
C GLN A 56 -3.79 -19.68 -15.41
N LYS A 57 -4.43 -20.01 -14.29
CA LYS A 57 -5.72 -20.69 -14.23
C LYS A 57 -6.88 -19.77 -14.66
N TYR A 58 -6.89 -18.56 -14.14
CA TYR A 58 -7.87 -17.50 -14.42
C TYR A 58 -7.19 -16.38 -15.22
N ASP A 59 -6.91 -16.63 -16.50
CA ASP A 59 -6.13 -15.73 -17.37
C ASP A 59 -6.95 -14.56 -17.95
N THR A 60 -8.27 -14.54 -17.69
CA THR A 60 -9.18 -13.47 -18.11
C THR A 60 -10.12 -13.04 -16.99
N LEU A 61 -10.69 -11.83 -17.12
CA LEU A 61 -11.71 -11.33 -16.18
C LEU A 61 -12.96 -12.22 -16.18
N GLU A 62 -13.36 -12.75 -17.34
CA GLU A 62 -14.53 -13.64 -17.49
C GLU A 62 -14.34 -14.93 -16.69
N LYS A 63 -13.13 -15.49 -16.68
CA LYS A 63 -12.84 -16.68 -15.88
C LYS A 63 -12.98 -16.40 -14.39
N PHE A 64 -12.50 -15.25 -13.90
CA PHE A 64 -12.71 -14.84 -12.51
C PHE A 64 -14.18 -14.58 -12.20
N ALA A 65 -14.89 -13.87 -13.07
CA ALA A 65 -16.30 -13.52 -12.87
C ALA A 65 -17.22 -14.74 -12.81
N ASN A 66 -16.84 -15.82 -13.51
CA ASN A 66 -17.57 -17.10 -13.59
C ASN A 66 -16.91 -18.21 -12.75
N ALA A 67 -15.92 -17.90 -11.95
CA ALA A 67 -15.23 -18.88 -11.10
C ALA A 67 -16.19 -19.54 -10.11
N ASP A 68 -16.04 -20.86 -9.90
CA ASP A 68 -16.67 -21.52 -8.77
C ASP A 68 -16.12 -20.96 -7.47
N LEU A 69 -17.00 -20.55 -6.59
CA LEU A 69 -16.61 -19.88 -5.33
C LEU A 69 -15.72 -20.77 -4.46
N LYS A 70 -16.07 -22.07 -4.36
CA LYS A 70 -15.34 -22.99 -3.49
C LYS A 70 -13.96 -23.31 -4.06
N GLU A 71 -13.87 -23.42 -5.38
CA GLU A 71 -12.61 -23.63 -6.08
C GLU A 71 -11.69 -22.42 -5.90
N LEU A 72 -12.18 -21.21 -6.16
CA LEU A 72 -11.40 -19.99 -5.96
C LEU A 72 -10.96 -19.81 -4.49
N GLU A 73 -11.83 -20.17 -3.52
CA GLU A 73 -11.48 -20.16 -2.09
C GLU A 73 -10.27 -21.07 -1.79
N GLN A 74 -10.19 -22.26 -2.40
CA GLN A 74 -9.05 -23.15 -2.22
C GLN A 74 -7.79 -22.60 -2.86
N ASP A 75 -7.89 -22.05 -4.07
CA ASP A 75 -6.75 -21.49 -4.80
C ASP A 75 -6.09 -20.33 -4.03
N ILE A 76 -6.88 -19.47 -3.40
CA ILE A 76 -6.39 -18.30 -2.67
C ILE A 76 -6.24 -18.52 -1.15
N LYS A 77 -6.51 -19.73 -0.64
CA LYS A 77 -6.49 -20.05 0.79
C LYS A 77 -5.21 -19.61 1.52
N PRO A 78 -4.00 -19.75 0.92
CA PRO A 78 -2.76 -19.33 1.58
C PRO A 78 -2.66 -17.83 1.88
N THR A 79 -3.54 -16.99 1.29
CA THR A 79 -3.54 -15.54 1.52
C THR A 79 -4.31 -15.11 2.77
N GLY A 80 -5.03 -16.04 3.43
CA GLY A 80 -5.90 -15.76 4.58
C GLY A 80 -7.18 -14.99 4.21
N PHE A 81 -8.18 -15.05 5.09
CA PHE A 81 -9.50 -14.40 4.87
C PHE A 81 -10.15 -14.74 3.52
N TYR A 82 -9.82 -15.91 3.00
CA TYR A 82 -10.08 -16.33 1.62
C TYR A 82 -11.58 -16.38 1.26
N HIS A 83 -12.47 -16.67 2.19
CA HIS A 83 -13.92 -16.67 1.93
C HIS A 83 -14.43 -15.30 1.49
N ASN A 84 -14.05 -14.23 2.21
CA ASN A 84 -14.44 -12.87 1.86
C ASN A 84 -13.68 -12.37 0.62
N LYS A 85 -12.40 -12.73 0.50
CA LYS A 85 -11.60 -12.35 -0.67
C LYS A 85 -12.17 -12.96 -1.95
N ALA A 86 -12.48 -14.26 -1.97
CA ALA A 86 -13.05 -14.93 -3.14
C ALA A 86 -14.38 -14.30 -3.59
N LYS A 87 -15.31 -14.08 -2.64
CA LYS A 87 -16.58 -13.41 -2.91
C LYS A 87 -16.36 -12.02 -3.51
N ASN A 88 -15.47 -11.23 -2.91
CA ASN A 88 -15.18 -9.88 -3.38
C ASN A 88 -14.50 -9.88 -4.76
N ILE A 89 -13.58 -10.81 -5.03
CA ILE A 89 -12.93 -10.91 -6.33
C ILE A 89 -13.95 -11.22 -7.42
N ILE A 90 -14.82 -12.22 -7.22
CA ILE A 90 -15.88 -12.58 -8.20
C ILE A 90 -16.82 -11.38 -8.43
N ALA A 91 -17.25 -10.69 -7.37
CA ALA A 91 -18.13 -9.54 -7.50
C ALA A 91 -17.42 -8.38 -8.19
N CYS A 92 -16.18 -8.07 -7.81
CA CYS A 92 -15.36 -7.02 -8.40
C CYS A 92 -15.13 -7.25 -9.90
N THR A 93 -14.78 -8.48 -10.31
CA THR A 93 -14.53 -8.80 -11.72
C THR A 93 -15.82 -8.76 -12.56
N ARG A 94 -16.97 -9.13 -11.98
CA ARG A 94 -18.28 -8.91 -12.60
C ARG A 94 -18.58 -7.43 -12.79
N ASP A 95 -18.35 -6.60 -11.77
CA ASP A 95 -18.51 -5.15 -11.88
C ASP A 95 -17.61 -4.58 -12.97
N LEU A 96 -16.33 -5.00 -13.05
CA LEU A 96 -15.42 -4.55 -14.10
C LEU A 96 -15.98 -4.88 -15.49
N LEU A 97 -16.47 -6.09 -15.71
CA LEU A 97 -17.03 -6.50 -17.01
C LEU A 97 -18.30 -5.74 -17.36
N TYR A 98 -19.28 -5.69 -16.46
CA TYR A 98 -20.63 -5.21 -16.79
C TYR A 98 -20.80 -3.70 -16.64
N ARG A 99 -20.04 -3.04 -15.77
CA ARG A 99 -20.16 -1.60 -15.51
C ARG A 99 -19.05 -0.79 -16.16
N PHE A 100 -17.86 -1.39 -16.33
CA PHE A 100 -16.66 -0.71 -16.79
C PHE A 100 -16.07 -1.29 -18.08
N GLY A 101 -16.80 -2.18 -18.79
CA GLY A 101 -16.39 -2.74 -20.09
C GLY A 101 -15.08 -3.54 -20.05
N GLY A 102 -14.74 -4.13 -18.90
CA GLY A 102 -13.48 -4.86 -18.68
C GLY A 102 -12.29 -4.01 -18.26
N GLU A 103 -12.47 -2.69 -18.19
CA GLU A 103 -11.42 -1.76 -17.81
C GLU A 103 -11.42 -1.48 -16.30
N VAL A 104 -10.24 -1.31 -15.72
CA VAL A 104 -10.12 -0.86 -14.32
C VAL A 104 -10.36 0.65 -14.30
N PRO A 105 -11.34 1.16 -13.52
CA PRO A 105 -11.64 2.59 -13.52
C PRO A 105 -10.51 3.43 -12.89
N ARG A 106 -10.39 4.68 -13.34
CA ARG A 106 -9.35 5.61 -12.87
C ARG A 106 -9.77 6.44 -11.66
N SER A 107 -11.06 6.78 -11.56
CA SER A 107 -11.54 7.64 -10.48
C SER A 107 -11.51 6.94 -9.13
N LEU A 108 -11.25 7.70 -8.05
CA LEU A 108 -11.30 7.15 -6.70
C LEU A 108 -12.71 6.63 -6.36
N GLU A 109 -13.74 7.35 -6.80
CA GLU A 109 -15.15 7.03 -6.57
C GLU A 109 -15.52 5.69 -7.22
N ASP A 110 -15.23 5.52 -8.52
CA ASP A 110 -15.51 4.28 -9.24
C ASP A 110 -14.73 3.08 -8.66
N LEU A 111 -13.43 3.28 -8.37
CA LEU A 111 -12.62 2.23 -7.75
C LEU A 111 -13.18 1.79 -6.40
N THR A 112 -13.58 2.73 -5.55
CA THR A 112 -14.14 2.39 -4.23
C THR A 112 -15.57 1.87 -4.29
N SER A 113 -16.25 1.98 -5.43
CA SER A 113 -17.55 1.34 -5.67
C SER A 113 -17.44 -0.17 -5.95
N LEU A 114 -16.25 -0.66 -6.27
CA LEU A 114 -16.00 -2.07 -6.54
C LEU A 114 -15.97 -2.89 -5.23
N ALA A 115 -16.50 -4.11 -5.28
CA ALA A 115 -16.53 -4.99 -4.12
C ALA A 115 -15.12 -5.28 -3.58
N GLY A 116 -14.89 -5.07 -2.30
CA GLY A 116 -13.60 -5.31 -1.63
C GLY A 116 -12.50 -4.28 -1.92
N VAL A 117 -12.81 -3.20 -2.62
CA VAL A 117 -11.87 -2.13 -2.94
C VAL A 117 -12.10 -0.95 -2.03
N GLY A 118 -11.24 -0.81 -1.02
CA GLY A 118 -11.22 0.37 -0.15
C GLY A 118 -10.31 1.48 -0.70
N ARG A 119 -10.35 2.65 -0.06
CA ARG A 119 -9.56 3.84 -0.43
C ARG A 119 -8.06 3.53 -0.59
N LYS A 120 -7.47 2.72 0.29
CA LYS A 120 -6.07 2.31 0.19
C LYS A 120 -5.79 1.56 -1.12
N THR A 121 -6.60 0.54 -1.42
CA THR A 121 -6.48 -0.25 -2.66
C THR A 121 -6.64 0.64 -3.88
N ALA A 122 -7.66 1.51 -3.90
CA ALA A 122 -7.89 2.45 -4.97
C ALA A 122 -6.68 3.38 -5.22
N ASN A 123 -6.07 3.93 -4.17
CA ASN A 123 -4.88 4.77 -4.30
C ASN A 123 -3.66 3.99 -4.80
N VAL A 124 -3.50 2.70 -4.42
CA VAL A 124 -2.46 1.83 -4.99
C VAL A 124 -2.65 1.68 -6.51
N ILE A 125 -3.87 1.39 -6.96
CA ILE A 125 -4.18 1.25 -8.39
C ILE A 125 -3.94 2.56 -9.14
N ARG A 126 -4.45 3.67 -8.63
CA ARG A 126 -4.26 4.99 -9.23
C ARG A 126 -2.78 5.35 -9.40
N GLY A 127 -1.99 5.07 -8.37
CA GLY A 127 -0.56 5.36 -8.40
C GLY A 127 0.23 4.48 -9.35
N ASN A 128 -0.01 3.17 -9.34
CA ASN A 128 0.79 2.22 -10.12
C ASN A 128 0.35 2.09 -11.59
N ILE A 129 -0.94 2.19 -11.87
CA ILE A 129 -1.47 2.01 -13.24
C ILE A 129 -1.58 3.34 -13.97
N TYR A 130 -2.13 4.36 -13.30
CA TYR A 130 -2.45 5.63 -13.94
C TYR A 130 -1.41 6.72 -13.66
N HIS A 131 -0.41 6.42 -12.82
CA HIS A 131 0.58 7.39 -12.34
C HIS A 131 -0.05 8.67 -11.77
N ASP A 132 -1.31 8.54 -11.27
CA ASP A 132 -1.99 9.64 -10.61
C ASP A 132 -1.36 9.85 -9.24
N PRO A 133 -0.92 11.07 -8.91
CA PRO A 133 -0.39 11.37 -7.61
C PRO A 133 -1.40 10.98 -6.52
N SER A 134 -1.05 10.02 -5.69
CA SER A 134 -1.90 9.52 -4.61
C SER A 134 -1.05 9.14 -3.40
N VAL A 135 -1.55 9.45 -2.22
CA VAL A 135 -0.88 9.09 -0.96
C VAL A 135 -1.53 7.82 -0.42
N VAL A 136 -0.74 6.74 -0.35
CA VAL A 136 -1.20 5.48 0.24
C VAL A 136 -0.84 5.46 1.72
N VAL A 137 -1.83 5.46 2.59
CA VAL A 137 -1.62 5.40 4.05
C VAL A 137 -1.81 3.97 4.54
N ASP A 138 -0.70 3.26 4.64
CA ASP A 138 -0.63 1.94 5.27
C ASP A 138 -0.17 2.04 6.73
N THR A 139 0.06 0.90 7.38
CA THR A 139 0.52 0.84 8.76
C THR A 139 1.93 1.44 8.95
N HIS A 140 2.79 1.38 7.92
CA HIS A 140 4.12 1.98 7.95
C HIS A 140 4.02 3.49 7.82
N VAL A 141 3.30 3.98 6.83
CA VAL A 141 3.08 5.41 6.60
C VAL A 141 2.42 6.06 7.83
N LYS A 142 1.33 5.47 8.34
CA LYS A 142 0.68 5.94 9.56
C LYS A 142 1.67 6.08 10.73
N ARG A 143 2.40 5.02 11.03
CA ARG A 143 3.34 4.97 12.17
C ARG A 143 4.48 5.95 12.01
N ILE A 144 5.14 5.93 10.85
CA ILE A 144 6.38 6.66 10.63
C ILE A 144 6.13 8.14 10.41
N SER A 145 5.09 8.53 9.67
CA SER A 145 4.73 9.94 9.49
C SER A 145 4.40 10.62 10.82
N ARG A 146 3.76 9.90 11.75
CA ARG A 146 3.54 10.38 13.11
C ARG A 146 4.85 10.50 13.91
N ARG A 147 5.74 9.50 13.82
CA ARG A 147 7.08 9.54 14.46
C ARG A 147 7.91 10.70 13.93
N LEU A 148 7.87 10.94 12.64
CA LEU A 148 8.51 12.06 11.98
C LEU A 148 7.79 13.39 12.23
N GLY A 149 6.59 13.41 12.80
CA GLY A 149 5.78 14.60 13.11
C GLY A 149 5.27 15.31 11.85
N LEU A 150 5.10 14.59 10.75
CA LEU A 150 4.44 15.07 9.53
C LEU A 150 2.93 15.15 9.70
N THR A 151 2.38 14.35 10.61
CA THR A 151 0.99 14.37 11.04
C THR A 151 0.86 14.10 12.53
N LYS A 152 -0.24 14.55 13.14
CA LYS A 152 -0.65 14.18 14.50
C LYS A 152 -1.87 13.27 14.51
N ASN A 153 -2.50 13.09 13.35
CA ASN A 153 -3.72 12.31 13.19
C ASN A 153 -3.46 10.80 13.31
N GLU A 154 -4.52 10.06 13.65
CA GLU A 154 -4.53 8.58 13.68
C GLU A 154 -5.44 7.98 12.61
N ASP A 155 -6.38 8.74 12.15
CA ASP A 155 -7.28 8.37 11.07
C ASP A 155 -6.54 8.40 9.72
N PRO A 156 -6.59 7.31 8.91
CA PRO A 156 -5.86 7.23 7.64
C PRO A 156 -6.22 8.33 6.63
N GLU A 157 -7.47 8.73 6.54
CA GLU A 157 -7.90 9.76 5.57
C GLU A 157 -7.42 11.15 5.98
N LYS A 158 -7.40 11.43 7.29
CA LYS A 158 -6.82 12.66 7.81
C LYS A 158 -5.31 12.70 7.64
N ILE A 159 -4.62 11.55 7.81
CA ILE A 159 -3.19 11.42 7.54
C ILE A 159 -2.90 11.65 6.06
N GLU A 160 -3.68 11.06 5.15
CA GLU A 160 -3.58 11.28 3.71
C GLU A 160 -3.68 12.78 3.39
N THR A 161 -4.71 13.45 3.93
CA THR A 161 -4.91 14.89 3.74
C THR A 161 -3.74 15.73 4.28
N ASP A 162 -3.20 15.38 5.44
CA ASP A 162 -2.04 16.07 6.01
C ASP A 162 -0.80 15.89 5.12
N LEU A 163 -0.54 14.66 4.67
CA LEU A 163 0.61 14.35 3.81
C LEU A 163 0.49 15.01 2.44
N MET A 164 -0.70 15.05 1.84
CA MET A 164 -0.95 15.76 0.58
C MET A 164 -0.64 17.27 0.67
N LYS A 165 -0.85 17.89 1.84
CA LYS A 165 -0.48 19.30 2.08
C LYS A 165 1.02 19.49 2.35
N GLU A 166 1.65 18.52 2.98
CA GLU A 166 3.04 18.61 3.44
C GLU A 166 4.04 18.17 2.38
N LEU A 167 3.70 17.14 1.56
CA LEU A 167 4.57 16.55 0.54
C LEU A 167 4.31 17.16 -0.85
N PRO A 168 5.33 17.32 -1.70
CA PRO A 168 5.13 17.67 -3.09
C PRO A 168 4.51 16.49 -3.86
N LYS A 169 3.77 16.76 -4.91
CA LYS A 169 2.98 15.75 -5.65
C LYS A 169 3.83 14.62 -6.24
N ASP A 170 5.04 14.91 -6.67
CA ASP A 170 6.00 13.94 -7.22
C ASP A 170 6.53 12.95 -6.17
N HIS A 171 6.30 13.20 -4.87
CA HIS A 171 6.67 12.30 -3.78
C HIS A 171 5.48 11.55 -3.18
N TRP A 172 4.25 11.75 -3.61
CA TRP A 172 3.11 11.13 -2.95
C TRP A 172 3.14 9.60 -3.01
N ILE A 173 3.41 9.03 -4.18
CA ILE A 173 3.56 7.58 -4.34
C ILE A 173 4.91 7.12 -3.78
N LEU A 174 5.98 7.84 -4.13
CA LEU A 174 7.34 7.52 -3.77
C LEU A 174 7.53 7.45 -2.26
N TYR A 175 6.95 8.39 -1.51
CA TYR A 175 6.99 8.41 -0.06
C TYR A 175 6.44 7.12 0.57
N ASN A 176 5.35 6.56 0.04
CA ASN A 176 4.81 5.28 0.52
C ASN A 176 5.85 4.16 0.34
N ILE A 177 6.46 4.04 -0.83
CA ILE A 177 7.45 3.00 -1.16
C ILE A 177 8.66 3.11 -0.23
N GLN A 178 9.23 4.31 -0.13
CA GLN A 178 10.41 4.58 0.72
C GLN A 178 10.10 4.33 2.21
N ILE A 179 8.93 4.73 2.69
CA ILE A 179 8.51 4.54 4.08
C ILE A 179 8.23 3.08 4.42
N ILE A 180 7.72 2.28 3.48
CA ILE A 180 7.58 0.83 3.67
C ILE A 180 8.96 0.19 3.85
N THR A 181 9.91 0.50 2.96
CA THR A 181 11.29 -0.03 3.02
C THR A 181 11.97 0.39 4.33
N PHE A 182 11.90 1.67 4.68
CA PHE A 182 12.43 2.20 5.94
C PHE A 182 11.77 1.55 7.17
N GLY A 183 10.47 1.32 7.10
CA GLY A 183 9.69 0.72 8.18
C GLY A 183 9.93 -0.79 8.38
N ARG A 184 10.34 -1.49 7.32
CA ARG A 184 10.70 -2.91 7.36
C ARG A 184 12.13 -3.12 7.88
N SER A 185 13.07 -2.24 7.50
CA SER A 185 14.51 -2.39 7.78
C SER A 185 14.97 -1.69 9.06
N ILE A 186 14.58 -0.45 9.27
CA ILE A 186 15.09 0.44 10.33
C ILE A 186 14.01 0.81 11.34
N CYS A 187 12.95 1.51 10.90
CA CYS A 187 11.94 2.05 11.81
C CYS A 187 10.80 1.07 12.07
N THR A 188 11.15 -0.12 12.59
CA THR A 188 10.18 -1.19 12.87
C THR A 188 9.16 -0.79 13.94
N ALA A 189 8.06 -1.55 14.04
CA ALA A 189 6.98 -1.22 14.97
C ALA A 189 7.39 -1.43 16.44
N ARG A 190 7.99 -2.60 16.75
CA ARG A 190 8.29 -3.04 18.12
C ARG A 190 9.70 -2.66 18.58
N SER A 191 10.70 -2.82 17.71
CA SER A 191 12.11 -2.64 18.03
C SER A 191 12.81 -1.80 16.95
N PRO A 192 12.56 -0.48 16.87
CA PRO A 192 13.20 0.37 15.87
C PRO A 192 14.69 0.48 16.14
N LYS A 193 15.49 0.35 15.08
CA LYS A 193 16.96 0.44 15.13
C LYS A 193 17.40 1.90 15.08
N CYS A 194 17.10 2.67 16.15
CA CYS A 194 17.31 4.10 16.18
C CYS A 194 18.78 4.51 16.03
N GLU A 195 19.73 3.70 16.50
CA GLU A 195 21.18 3.94 16.37
C GLU A 195 21.66 3.87 14.92
N GLN A 196 20.95 3.10 14.05
CA GLN A 196 21.24 2.97 12.63
C GLN A 196 20.38 3.91 11.77
N CYS A 197 19.57 4.76 12.41
CA CYS A 197 18.61 5.59 11.70
C CYS A 197 19.29 6.81 11.05
N PHE A 198 19.38 6.82 9.73
CA PHE A 198 19.97 7.92 8.96
C PHE A 198 19.17 9.24 9.08
N LEU A 199 17.89 9.17 9.45
CA LEU A 199 17.08 10.35 9.80
C LEU A 199 17.37 10.88 11.21
N GLN A 200 18.19 10.20 12.04
CA GLN A 200 18.43 10.59 13.43
C GLN A 200 19.12 11.95 13.56
N ASN A 201 20.06 12.28 12.67
CA ASN A 201 20.77 13.57 12.70
C ASN A 201 19.86 14.73 12.26
N THR A 202 18.96 14.50 11.35
CA THR A 202 17.84 15.38 10.99
C THR A 202 16.81 15.40 12.13
N ALA A 203 16.66 14.29 12.84
CA ALA A 203 15.77 14.10 13.99
C ALA A 203 16.27 14.71 15.31
N LYS A 204 17.54 15.07 15.46
CA LYS A 204 17.97 15.90 16.62
C LYS A 204 17.35 17.31 16.58
N SER A 205 17.11 17.84 15.39
CA SER A 205 16.25 19.02 15.17
C SER A 205 14.77 18.64 15.14
N LEU A 206 14.43 17.37 14.96
CA LEU A 206 13.11 16.87 14.61
C LEU A 206 12.34 16.31 15.80
N LYS A 207 12.86 16.28 17.04
CA LYS A 207 12.16 15.57 18.11
C LYS A 207 11.36 14.41 17.52
N CYS A 208 12.04 13.41 16.97
CA CYS A 208 11.41 12.13 16.67
C CYS A 208 10.77 11.73 18.00
N ASN A 209 9.44 11.81 18.11
CA ASN A 209 8.70 11.59 19.34
C ASN A 209 8.74 10.10 19.70
N LEU A 210 9.93 9.51 19.72
CA LEU A 210 10.20 8.26 20.39
C LEU A 210 10.21 8.50 21.89
N LYS A 211 9.04 8.79 22.45
CA LYS A 211 8.75 8.44 23.83
C LYS A 211 8.59 6.92 23.92
N TYR A 212 9.69 6.20 23.71
CA TYR A 212 9.90 4.94 24.41
C TYR A 212 10.96 5.24 25.46
N PRO A 213 10.62 5.26 26.76
CA PRO A 213 11.65 5.20 27.78
C PRO A 213 12.43 3.90 27.52
N LEU A 214 13.75 4.02 27.41
CA LEU A 214 14.69 2.92 27.61
C LEU A 214 14.28 2.24 28.91
N GLY A 215 13.59 1.08 28.84
CA GLY A 215 13.25 0.33 30.03
C GLY A 215 11.86 -0.28 30.13
N MET A 216 11.26 -0.78 29.02
CA MET A 216 10.23 -1.82 29.17
C MET A 216 10.62 -3.02 28.32
N ARG A 217 11.40 -3.93 28.93
CA ARG A 217 11.39 -5.35 28.60
C ARG A 217 10.03 -5.89 29.06
N ILE A 218 9.24 -6.40 28.13
CA ILE A 218 8.33 -7.52 28.39
C ILE A 218 8.61 -8.55 27.32
#